data_43bdf82fb3aeaa9febb76ce95bf86d9b
#
_entry.id   43bdf82fb3aeaa9febb76ce95bf86d9b
#
_cell.length_a   1.000
_cell.length_b   1.000
_cell.length_c   1.000
_cell.angle_alpha   90.00
_cell.angle_beta   90.00
_cell.angle_gamma   90.00
#
_symmetry.space_group_name_H-M   'P 1'
#
loop_
_entity.id
_entity.type
_entity.pdbx_description
1 polymer ?
#
loop_
_entity_poly.entity_id
_entity_poly.type
_entity_poly.pdbx_seq_one_letter_code
_entity_poly.pdbx_strand_id
1 'polypeptide(L)'
;MVAAVKAADLADLPPLQSRSDELSKALWVLAMGRKVGEAVMTPCQISTVLRDLYGIALPRQKIQALLAKEKGTVVRRRKEGIWAYQVMQAGVDRVAAAPGSTVVLIEPEKAFSKIREIEDTLAGLRGVLSICDPYVDGRTLDFLAKCQSASGIRLLTVTVTKPGPFGRDLGAFNNEHGGVLEVRVASQKDLHDRYIVHDDGLLLLGTSLNGLGRKQSFVVALGLDLRADVLAAFNSRWQVATPI
;
A
#
# COMPACT_ATOMS: atom_id res chain seq x y z
N MET A 1 27.18 12.65 13.08
CA MET A 1 25.99 12.27 12.26
C MET A 1 24.71 12.20 13.09
N VAL A 2 24.55 11.27 14.06
CA VAL A 2 23.32 11.13 14.89
C VAL A 2 22.95 12.45 15.60
N ALA A 3 23.93 13.16 16.18
CA ALA A 3 23.70 14.46 16.81
C ALA A 3 23.27 15.57 15.81
N ALA A 4 23.86 15.59 14.61
CA ALA A 4 23.48 16.52 13.56
C ALA A 4 22.07 16.31 13.04
N VAL A 5 21.64 15.04 12.97
CA VAL A 5 20.26 14.67 12.58
C VAL A 5 19.22 15.10 13.60
N LYS A 6 19.52 14.96 14.90
CA LYS A 6 18.62 15.42 15.98
C LYS A 6 18.41 16.93 16.00
N ALA A 7 19.36 17.71 15.47
CA ALA A 7 19.32 19.17 15.43
C ALA A 7 18.80 19.74 14.09
N ALA A 8 18.56 18.88 13.09
CA ALA A 8 18.17 19.31 11.76
C ALA A 8 16.66 19.62 11.67
N ASP A 9 16.35 20.71 10.98
CA ASP A 9 14.99 20.98 10.53
C ASP A 9 14.62 20.03 9.37
N LEU A 10 13.75 19.08 9.67
CA LEU A 10 13.26 18.06 8.72
C LEU A 10 11.82 18.35 8.26
N ALA A 11 11.31 19.56 8.50
CA ALA A 11 9.91 19.93 8.20
C ALA A 11 9.49 19.65 6.75
N ASP A 12 10.45 19.73 5.79
CA ASP A 12 10.17 19.44 4.37
C ASP A 12 10.22 17.94 4.02
N LEU A 13 10.58 17.07 4.96
CA LEU A 13 10.57 15.63 4.74
C LEU A 13 9.37 15.02 5.50
N PRO A 14 8.49 14.28 4.82
CA PRO A 14 7.42 13.58 5.51
C PRO A 14 7.98 12.63 6.58
N PRO A 15 7.22 12.34 7.64
CA PRO A 15 7.68 11.45 8.71
C PRO A 15 8.18 10.11 8.15
N LEU A 16 9.31 9.60 8.64
CA LEU A 16 9.87 8.32 8.20
C LEU A 16 8.88 7.15 8.38
N GLN A 17 8.07 7.21 9.45
CA GLN A 17 7.05 6.22 9.77
C GLN A 17 5.96 6.10 8.69
N SER A 18 5.75 7.14 7.90
CA SER A 18 4.82 7.12 6.76
C SER A 18 5.35 6.34 5.55
N ARG A 19 6.58 5.84 5.59
CA ARG A 19 7.19 5.06 4.51
C ARG A 19 6.97 3.57 4.77
N SER A 20 6.18 2.92 3.93
CA SER A 20 5.84 1.50 4.08
C SER A 20 7.01 0.59 3.70
N ASP A 21 7.70 0.87 2.58
CA ASP A 21 8.72 0.00 2.04
C ASP A 21 10.14 0.36 2.51
N GLU A 22 11.02 -0.66 2.55
CA GLU A 22 12.39 -0.54 3.04
C GLU A 22 13.28 0.33 2.16
N LEU A 23 13.04 0.34 0.85
CA LEU A 23 13.78 1.19 -0.09
C LEU A 23 13.47 2.66 0.17
N SER A 24 12.20 3.01 0.31
CA SER A 24 11.77 4.38 0.64
C SER A 24 12.32 4.85 1.99
N LYS A 25 12.43 3.96 2.99
CA LYS A 25 13.11 4.26 4.26
C LYS A 25 14.60 4.55 4.06
N ALA A 26 15.29 3.77 3.24
CA ALA A 26 16.70 4.00 2.94
C ALA A 26 16.93 5.31 2.14
N LEU A 27 16.08 5.59 1.15
CA LEU A 27 16.10 6.84 0.39
C LEU A 27 15.80 8.05 1.29
N TRP A 28 14.87 7.92 2.22
CA TRP A 28 14.56 8.97 3.20
C TRP A 28 15.79 9.34 4.05
N VAL A 29 16.52 8.33 4.55
CA VAL A 29 17.77 8.56 5.33
C VAL A 29 18.84 9.25 4.46
N LEU A 30 18.94 8.88 3.19
CA LEU A 30 19.87 9.56 2.26
C LEU A 30 19.45 11.01 1.99
N ALA A 31 18.15 11.29 1.83
CA ALA A 31 17.64 12.65 1.64
C ALA A 31 17.85 13.51 2.89
N MET A 32 17.60 12.95 4.07
CA MET A 32 17.92 13.57 5.35
C MET A 32 19.43 13.83 5.49
N GLY A 33 20.27 12.84 5.17
CA GLY A 33 21.74 12.97 5.19
C GLY A 33 22.22 14.15 4.32
N ARG A 34 21.63 14.32 3.13
CA ARG A 34 21.91 15.47 2.25
C ARG A 34 21.61 16.82 2.92
N LYS A 35 20.52 16.90 3.71
CA LYS A 35 20.17 18.14 4.45
C LYS A 35 21.14 18.47 5.59
N VAL A 36 21.70 17.45 6.24
CA VAL A 36 22.65 17.64 7.36
C VAL A 36 24.12 17.65 6.94
N GLY A 37 24.39 17.77 5.63
CA GLY A 37 25.77 17.85 5.09
C GLY A 37 26.43 16.49 4.83
N GLU A 38 25.76 15.37 5.08
CA GLU A 38 26.23 13.99 4.83
C GLU A 38 25.61 13.44 3.54
N ALA A 39 25.94 14.08 2.41
CA ALA A 39 25.33 13.75 1.12
C ALA A 39 25.62 12.32 0.63
N VAL A 40 26.70 11.68 1.11
CA VAL A 40 27.12 10.32 0.72
C VAL A 40 27.19 9.44 1.94
N MET A 41 26.35 8.40 1.98
CA MET A 41 26.26 7.49 3.13
C MET A 41 26.50 6.03 2.73
N THR A 42 27.20 5.28 3.59
CA THR A 42 27.35 3.83 3.45
C THR A 42 26.07 3.11 3.94
N PRO A 43 25.80 1.87 3.47
CA PRO A 43 24.69 1.06 4.00
C PRO A 43 24.75 0.86 5.52
N CYS A 44 25.95 0.84 6.10
CA CYS A 44 26.15 0.76 7.54
C CYS A 44 25.63 2.01 8.25
N GLN A 45 26.00 3.20 7.75
CA GLN A 45 25.52 4.48 8.28
C GLN A 45 24.00 4.61 8.21
N ILE A 46 23.40 4.18 7.08
CA ILE A 46 21.95 4.19 6.91
C ILE A 46 21.28 3.24 7.92
N SER A 47 21.79 2.02 8.06
CA SER A 47 21.29 1.04 9.04
C SER A 47 21.38 1.55 10.48
N THR A 48 22.48 2.20 10.84
CA THR A 48 22.70 2.81 12.17
C THR A 48 21.67 3.92 12.44
N VAL A 49 21.46 4.81 11.48
CA VAL A 49 20.45 5.89 11.63
C VAL A 49 19.05 5.31 11.83
N LEU A 50 18.64 4.35 11.00
CA LEU A 50 17.33 3.71 11.11
C LEU A 50 17.13 3.05 12.47
N ARG A 51 18.14 2.33 12.96
CA ARG A 51 18.08 1.63 14.25
C ARG A 51 18.11 2.60 15.43
N ASP A 52 19.10 3.50 15.48
CA ASP A 52 19.43 4.28 16.67
C ASP A 52 18.50 5.50 16.87
N LEU A 53 17.93 6.03 15.78
CA LEU A 53 17.02 7.19 15.85
C LEU A 53 15.54 6.79 15.73
N TYR A 54 15.26 5.71 15.01
CA TYR A 54 13.88 5.36 14.63
C TYR A 54 13.45 3.96 15.08
N GLY A 55 14.35 3.18 15.70
CA GLY A 55 14.04 1.82 16.17
C GLY A 55 13.79 0.81 15.04
N ILE A 56 14.18 1.13 13.79
CA ILE A 56 13.92 0.30 12.62
C ILE A 56 15.11 -0.60 12.33
N ALA A 57 14.95 -1.90 12.53
CA ALA A 57 15.96 -2.92 12.25
C ALA A 57 16.00 -3.26 10.75
N LEU A 58 16.85 -2.57 9.98
CA LEU A 58 17.08 -2.87 8.56
C LEU A 58 18.56 -3.20 8.34
N PRO A 59 18.91 -4.47 8.01
CA PRO A 59 20.31 -4.91 7.87
C PRO A 59 21.02 -4.22 6.72
N ARG A 60 22.32 -3.88 6.94
CA ARG A 60 23.16 -3.20 5.93
C ARG A 60 23.22 -3.94 4.58
N GLN A 61 23.22 -5.28 4.59
CA GLN A 61 23.26 -6.08 3.38
C GLN A 61 21.99 -5.90 2.54
N LYS A 62 20.84 -5.82 3.20
CA LYS A 62 19.55 -5.59 2.57
C LYS A 62 19.47 -4.18 1.97
N ILE A 63 19.93 -3.16 2.72
CA ILE A 63 20.04 -1.77 2.22
C ILE A 63 20.93 -1.72 0.99
N GLN A 64 22.10 -2.37 1.02
CA GLN A 64 23.02 -2.41 -0.11
C GLN A 64 22.37 -3.07 -1.33
N ALA A 65 21.65 -4.21 -1.15
CA ALA A 65 20.99 -4.92 -2.22
C ALA A 65 19.85 -4.09 -2.85
N LEU A 66 19.09 -3.36 -2.03
CA LEU A 66 18.02 -2.47 -2.49
C LEU A 66 18.59 -1.31 -3.31
N LEU A 67 19.53 -0.55 -2.73
CA LEU A 67 20.11 0.64 -3.37
C LEU A 67 20.95 0.30 -4.60
N ALA A 68 21.57 -0.90 -4.67
CA ALA A 68 22.34 -1.33 -5.83
C ALA A 68 21.48 -1.60 -7.08
N LYS A 69 20.20 -1.92 -6.89
CA LYS A 69 19.24 -2.17 -7.99
C LYS A 69 18.59 -0.88 -8.49
N GLU A 70 18.64 0.19 -7.68
CA GLU A 70 18.02 1.45 -8.04
C GLU A 70 18.75 2.16 -9.18
N LYS A 71 17.96 2.63 -10.15
CA LYS A 71 18.46 3.46 -11.27
C LYS A 71 17.71 4.79 -11.28
N GLY A 72 18.47 5.88 -11.33
CA GLY A 72 17.89 7.25 -11.42
C GLY A 72 17.53 7.90 -10.10
N THR A 73 17.40 7.18 -8.99
CA THR A 73 17.10 7.74 -7.66
C THR A 73 18.34 7.90 -6.80
N VAL A 74 19.39 7.10 -7.04
CA VAL A 74 20.66 7.16 -6.32
C VAL A 74 21.86 7.05 -7.25
N VAL A 75 22.97 7.67 -6.85
CA VAL A 75 24.30 7.47 -7.45
C VAL A 75 25.14 6.65 -6.50
N ARG A 76 25.83 5.65 -7.04
CA ARG A 76 26.78 4.82 -6.33
C ARG A 76 28.15 5.52 -6.28
N ARG A 77 28.75 5.61 -5.11
CA ARG A 77 30.04 6.25 -4.86
C ARG A 77 30.97 5.31 -4.09
N ARG A 78 32.24 5.67 -3.98
CA ARG A 78 33.20 5.08 -3.04
C ARG A 78 33.52 6.08 -1.94
N LYS A 79 33.40 5.68 -0.68
CA LYS A 79 33.85 6.45 0.50
C LYS A 79 34.77 5.53 1.28
N GLU A 80 36.05 5.91 1.37
CA GLU A 80 37.08 5.10 2.06
C GLU A 80 37.12 3.62 1.61
N GLY A 81 37.08 3.43 0.29
CA GLY A 81 37.08 2.06 -0.29
C GLY A 81 35.75 1.29 -0.20
N ILE A 82 34.77 1.77 0.56
CA ILE A 82 33.48 1.12 0.76
C ILE A 82 32.42 1.70 -0.20
N TRP A 83 31.48 0.86 -0.63
CA TRP A 83 30.35 1.34 -1.41
C TRP A 83 29.44 2.23 -0.57
N ALA A 84 29.16 3.40 -1.10
CA ALA A 84 28.28 4.40 -0.52
C ALA A 84 27.31 4.92 -1.58
N TYR A 85 26.24 5.57 -1.15
CA TYR A 85 25.17 6.02 -2.02
C TYR A 85 24.86 7.49 -1.73
N GLN A 86 24.54 8.20 -2.80
CA GLN A 86 24.08 9.58 -2.76
C GLN A 86 22.71 9.64 -3.42
N VAL A 87 21.72 10.25 -2.76
CA VAL A 87 20.40 10.46 -3.35
C VAL A 87 20.46 11.51 -4.46
N MET A 88 19.82 11.21 -5.60
CA MET A 88 19.59 12.16 -6.69
C MET A 88 18.31 12.96 -6.46
N GLN A 89 18.06 14.00 -7.27
CA GLN A 89 16.84 14.81 -7.13
C GLN A 89 15.58 13.95 -7.26
N ALA A 90 15.51 13.05 -8.23
CA ALA A 90 14.38 12.12 -8.38
C ALA A 90 14.15 11.23 -7.14
N GLY A 91 15.21 10.87 -6.41
CA GLY A 91 15.10 10.15 -5.14
C GLY A 91 14.60 11.05 -4.00
N VAL A 92 15.01 12.31 -3.98
CA VAL A 92 14.49 13.33 -3.05
C VAL A 92 13.01 13.58 -3.32
N ASP A 93 12.62 13.76 -4.58
CA ASP A 93 11.25 14.00 -4.99
C ASP A 93 10.34 12.79 -4.62
N ARG A 94 10.85 11.56 -4.83
CA ARG A 94 10.17 10.33 -4.40
C ARG A 94 9.95 10.28 -2.88
N VAL A 95 10.90 10.79 -2.12
CA VAL A 95 10.79 10.86 -0.66
C VAL A 95 9.97 12.06 -0.21
N ALA A 96 10.11 13.22 -0.85
CA ALA A 96 9.33 14.42 -0.54
C ALA A 96 7.88 14.30 -0.99
N ALA A 97 7.63 13.50 -2.05
CA ALA A 97 6.26 13.11 -2.34
C ALA A 97 5.69 12.57 -1.03
N ALA A 98 4.66 13.21 -0.49
CA ALA A 98 3.84 12.66 0.58
C ALA A 98 3.65 11.17 0.29
N PRO A 99 3.48 10.24 1.25
CA PRO A 99 3.06 8.89 0.96
C PRO A 99 1.85 9.05 0.05
N GLY A 100 2.14 9.00 -1.26
CA GLY A 100 1.31 9.68 -2.22
C GLY A 100 0.01 8.94 -2.25
N SER A 101 -1.08 9.66 -2.14
CA SER A 101 -2.29 9.16 -2.73
C SER A 101 -1.96 8.91 -4.21
N THR A 102 -1.54 7.70 -4.51
CA THR A 102 -1.38 7.30 -5.92
C THR A 102 -2.79 7.25 -6.48
N VAL A 103 -3.10 8.19 -7.35
CA VAL A 103 -4.41 8.23 -8.01
C VAL A 103 -4.27 7.56 -9.36
N VAL A 104 -4.95 6.44 -9.53
CA VAL A 104 -5.11 5.78 -10.83
C VAL A 104 -6.46 6.19 -11.38
N LEU A 105 -6.45 7.00 -12.44
CA LEU A 105 -7.65 7.31 -13.21
C LEU A 105 -7.93 6.19 -14.21
N ILE A 106 -9.14 5.66 -14.17
CA ILE A 106 -9.62 4.62 -15.07
C ILE A 106 -10.54 5.27 -16.09
N GLU A 107 -10.10 5.32 -17.34
CA GLU A 107 -10.91 5.75 -18.47
C GLU A 107 -11.39 4.52 -19.24
N PRO A 108 -12.67 4.42 -19.64
CA PRO A 108 -13.19 3.26 -20.36
C PRO A 108 -12.41 2.94 -21.64
N GLU A 109 -11.94 3.97 -22.34
CA GLU A 109 -11.17 3.86 -23.58
C GLU A 109 -9.77 3.25 -23.37
N LYS A 110 -9.25 3.30 -22.15
CA LYS A 110 -7.93 2.75 -21.74
C LYS A 110 -8.08 1.68 -20.66
N ALA A 111 -9.28 1.15 -20.48
CA ALA A 111 -9.61 0.23 -19.37
C ALA A 111 -8.68 -0.97 -19.31
N PHE A 112 -8.26 -1.54 -20.45
CA PHE A 112 -7.43 -2.74 -20.48
C PHE A 112 -6.09 -2.56 -19.74
N SER A 113 -5.34 -1.49 -20.03
CA SER A 113 -4.05 -1.22 -19.39
C SER A 113 -4.22 -0.81 -17.92
N LYS A 114 -5.27 -0.03 -17.63
CA LYS A 114 -5.54 0.46 -16.28
C LYS A 114 -6.07 -0.62 -15.34
N ILE A 115 -6.84 -1.59 -15.85
CA ILE A 115 -7.24 -2.76 -15.06
C ILE A 115 -6.02 -3.59 -14.66
N ARG A 116 -5.05 -3.81 -15.55
CA ARG A 116 -3.80 -4.50 -15.21
C ARG A 116 -3.00 -3.78 -14.12
N GLU A 117 -2.89 -2.47 -14.20
CA GLU A 117 -2.24 -1.67 -13.15
C GLU A 117 -2.93 -1.84 -11.78
N ILE A 118 -4.27 -1.96 -11.79
CA ILE A 118 -5.04 -2.24 -10.57
C ILE A 118 -4.83 -3.69 -10.12
N GLU A 119 -4.84 -4.66 -11.02
CA GLU A 119 -4.56 -6.07 -10.70
C GLU A 119 -3.18 -6.22 -10.06
N ASP A 120 -2.15 -5.55 -10.57
CA ASP A 120 -0.80 -5.51 -9.99
C ASP A 120 -0.81 -4.87 -8.59
N THR A 121 -1.61 -3.82 -8.41
CA THR A 121 -1.81 -3.19 -7.10
C THR A 121 -2.46 -4.15 -6.12
N LEU A 122 -3.54 -4.83 -6.52
CA LEU A 122 -4.26 -5.81 -5.70
C LEU A 122 -3.37 -7.00 -5.33
N ALA A 123 -2.54 -7.49 -6.26
CA ALA A 123 -1.59 -8.58 -6.01
C ALA A 123 -0.54 -8.24 -4.95
N GLY A 124 -0.23 -6.97 -4.76
CA GLY A 124 0.71 -6.47 -3.75
C GLY A 124 0.11 -6.25 -2.36
N LEU A 125 -1.21 -6.28 -2.19
CA LEU A 125 -1.87 -6.03 -0.90
C LEU A 125 -1.59 -7.16 0.09
N ARG A 126 -1.20 -6.82 1.31
CA ARG A 126 -0.79 -7.78 2.35
C ARG A 126 -1.67 -7.71 3.57
N GLY A 127 -1.61 -8.80 4.37
CA GLY A 127 -2.35 -8.97 5.60
C GLY A 127 -3.79 -9.38 5.40
N VAL A 128 -4.63 -9.16 6.40
CA VAL A 128 -6.07 -9.38 6.30
C VAL A 128 -6.70 -8.15 5.66
N LEU A 129 -7.21 -8.31 4.44
CA LEU A 129 -7.91 -7.25 3.74
C LEU A 129 -9.31 -7.05 4.33
N SER A 130 -9.68 -5.82 4.65
CA SER A 130 -11.03 -5.44 5.06
C SER A 130 -11.63 -4.57 3.96
N ILE A 131 -12.55 -5.16 3.21
CA ILE A 131 -13.12 -4.59 1.98
C ILE A 131 -14.56 -4.18 2.25
N CYS A 132 -14.87 -2.93 1.99
CA CYS A 132 -16.22 -2.41 1.96
C CYS A 132 -16.60 -2.12 0.50
N ASP A 133 -17.59 -2.82 -0.01
CA ASP A 133 -18.15 -2.59 -1.34
C ASP A 133 -19.66 -2.87 -1.33
N PRO A 134 -20.52 -1.84 -1.44
CA PRO A 134 -21.96 -2.00 -1.35
C PRO A 134 -22.57 -2.93 -2.40
N TYR A 135 -21.93 -3.13 -3.54
CA TYR A 135 -22.51 -3.87 -4.68
C TYR A 135 -21.54 -4.92 -5.22
N VAL A 136 -21.84 -6.18 -4.99
CA VAL A 136 -20.98 -7.30 -5.41
C VAL A 136 -21.70 -8.28 -6.33
N ASP A 137 -20.93 -8.91 -7.20
CA ASP A 137 -21.33 -10.00 -8.09
C ASP A 137 -20.15 -10.95 -8.35
N GLY A 138 -20.32 -11.94 -9.25
CA GLY A 138 -19.24 -12.86 -9.62
C GLY A 138 -17.96 -12.16 -10.08
N ARG A 139 -18.07 -11.02 -10.78
CA ARG A 139 -16.90 -10.25 -11.24
C ARG A 139 -16.11 -9.64 -10.07
N THR A 140 -16.74 -9.41 -8.92
CA THR A 140 -16.01 -9.01 -7.70
C THR A 140 -15.00 -10.09 -7.32
N LEU A 141 -15.37 -11.38 -7.43
CA LEU A 141 -14.48 -12.50 -7.13
C LEU A 141 -13.28 -12.56 -8.08
N ASP A 142 -13.46 -12.20 -9.37
CA ASP A 142 -12.35 -12.13 -10.35
C ASP A 142 -11.26 -11.15 -9.89
N PHE A 143 -11.65 -10.00 -9.33
CA PHE A 143 -10.70 -9.03 -8.78
C PHE A 143 -10.09 -9.52 -7.45
N LEU A 144 -10.87 -10.17 -6.58
CA LEU A 144 -10.37 -10.70 -5.31
C LEU A 144 -9.38 -11.84 -5.52
N ALA A 145 -9.52 -12.63 -6.58
CA ALA A 145 -8.55 -13.66 -6.97
C ALA A 145 -7.15 -13.10 -7.28
N LYS A 146 -7.04 -11.78 -7.55
CA LYS A 146 -5.76 -11.11 -7.74
C LYS A 146 -5.05 -10.77 -6.43
N CYS A 147 -5.72 -10.79 -5.29
CA CYS A 147 -5.15 -10.46 -3.98
C CYS A 147 -4.28 -11.61 -3.42
N GLN A 148 -3.29 -12.06 -4.20
CA GLN A 148 -2.50 -13.27 -3.92
C GLN A 148 -1.61 -13.17 -2.69
N SER A 149 -1.27 -11.96 -2.24
CA SER A 149 -0.43 -11.73 -1.05
C SER A 149 -1.24 -11.53 0.24
N ALA A 150 -2.58 -11.56 0.15
CA ALA A 150 -3.46 -11.45 1.29
C ALA A 150 -3.48 -12.74 2.12
N SER A 151 -3.45 -12.62 3.45
CA SER A 151 -3.59 -13.74 4.38
C SER A 151 -5.05 -14.06 4.72
N GLY A 152 -5.98 -13.19 4.36
CA GLY A 152 -7.42 -13.33 4.52
C GLY A 152 -8.16 -12.14 3.91
N ILE A 153 -9.42 -12.33 3.54
CA ILE A 153 -10.26 -11.29 2.94
C ILE A 153 -11.61 -11.26 3.64
N ARG A 154 -11.99 -10.12 4.18
CA ARG A 154 -13.29 -9.83 4.76
C ARG A 154 -14.02 -8.83 3.87
N LEU A 155 -15.09 -9.27 3.22
CA LEU A 155 -15.88 -8.44 2.31
C LEU A 155 -17.21 -8.07 2.94
N LEU A 156 -17.42 -6.80 3.21
CA LEU A 156 -18.69 -6.24 3.71
C LEU A 156 -19.45 -5.62 2.54
N THR A 157 -20.68 -6.08 2.33
CA THR A 157 -21.53 -5.61 1.23
C THR A 157 -22.96 -5.31 1.72
N VAL A 158 -23.78 -4.71 0.87
CA VAL A 158 -25.22 -4.50 1.10
C VAL A 158 -26.04 -5.31 0.11
N THR A 159 -25.61 -5.35 -1.14
CA THR A 159 -26.36 -5.97 -2.24
C THR A 159 -25.51 -6.98 -2.97
N VAL A 160 -25.95 -8.20 -3.00
CA VAL A 160 -25.37 -9.26 -3.82
C VAL A 160 -26.23 -9.45 -5.06
N THR A 161 -25.68 -9.18 -6.22
CA THR A 161 -26.36 -9.43 -7.50
C THR A 161 -26.37 -10.92 -7.77
N LYS A 162 -27.57 -11.49 -8.02
CA LYS A 162 -27.78 -12.92 -8.24
C LYS A 162 -27.21 -13.78 -7.08
N PRO A 163 -27.79 -13.73 -5.86
CA PRO A 163 -27.23 -14.37 -4.67
C PRO A 163 -26.92 -15.86 -4.82
N GLY A 164 -27.79 -16.62 -5.50
CA GLY A 164 -27.61 -18.07 -5.70
C GLY A 164 -26.35 -18.41 -6.53
N PRO A 165 -26.18 -17.85 -7.74
CA PRO A 165 -24.93 -17.97 -8.50
C PRO A 165 -23.71 -17.49 -7.69
N PHE A 166 -23.77 -16.30 -7.08
CA PHE A 166 -22.68 -15.76 -6.28
C PHE A 166 -22.24 -16.70 -5.15
N GLY A 167 -23.20 -17.31 -4.43
CA GLY A 167 -22.87 -18.25 -3.36
C GLY A 167 -22.14 -19.51 -3.85
N ARG A 168 -22.52 -20.03 -5.04
CA ARG A 168 -21.77 -21.15 -5.67
C ARG A 168 -20.36 -20.74 -6.06
N ASP A 169 -20.23 -19.56 -6.68
CA ASP A 169 -18.93 -19.04 -7.11
C ASP A 169 -18.03 -18.74 -5.90
N LEU A 170 -18.59 -18.21 -4.80
CA LEU A 170 -17.89 -18.01 -3.52
C LEU A 170 -17.39 -19.33 -2.92
N GLY A 171 -18.21 -20.38 -2.97
CA GLY A 171 -17.82 -21.72 -2.53
C GLY A 171 -16.65 -22.26 -3.37
N ALA A 172 -16.72 -22.13 -4.69
CA ALA A 172 -15.65 -22.54 -5.60
C ALA A 172 -14.37 -21.73 -5.36
N PHE A 173 -14.49 -20.40 -5.22
CA PHE A 173 -13.37 -19.50 -4.89
C PHE A 173 -12.67 -19.95 -3.59
N ASN A 174 -13.42 -20.19 -2.52
CA ASN A 174 -12.83 -20.60 -1.25
C ASN A 174 -12.18 -21.99 -1.31
N ASN A 175 -12.72 -22.92 -2.09
CA ASN A 175 -12.10 -24.23 -2.32
C ASN A 175 -10.75 -24.08 -3.05
N GLU A 176 -10.65 -23.20 -4.03
CA GLU A 176 -9.42 -22.96 -4.80
C GLU A 176 -8.36 -22.16 -4.00
N HIS A 177 -8.79 -21.18 -3.20
CA HIS A 177 -7.92 -20.27 -2.48
C HIS A 177 -7.79 -20.56 -0.97
N GLY A 178 -8.15 -21.75 -0.50
CA GLY A 178 -7.93 -22.19 0.89
C GLY A 178 -8.83 -21.51 1.92
N GLY A 179 -10.03 -21.07 1.55
CA GLY A 179 -11.02 -20.52 2.48
C GLY A 179 -10.69 -19.10 2.97
N VAL A 180 -9.98 -18.33 2.19
CA VAL A 180 -9.49 -17.00 2.61
C VAL A 180 -10.55 -15.90 2.61
N LEU A 181 -11.69 -16.08 1.93
CA LEU A 181 -12.73 -15.06 1.74
C LEU A 181 -13.95 -15.31 2.62
N GLU A 182 -14.23 -14.37 3.51
CA GLU A 182 -15.49 -14.28 4.24
C GLU A 182 -16.30 -13.09 3.73
N VAL A 183 -17.59 -13.32 3.44
CA VAL A 183 -18.50 -12.28 2.96
C VAL A 183 -19.63 -12.10 3.94
N ARG A 184 -19.94 -10.85 4.30
CA ARG A 184 -21.10 -10.50 5.14
C ARG A 184 -21.93 -9.40 4.51
N VAL A 185 -23.24 -9.50 4.72
CA VAL A 185 -24.21 -8.51 4.27
C VAL A 185 -24.56 -7.59 5.44
N ALA A 186 -24.33 -6.31 5.27
CA ALA A 186 -24.73 -5.29 6.23
C ALA A 186 -26.23 -5.00 6.14
N SER A 187 -26.86 -4.82 7.28
CA SER A 187 -28.28 -4.43 7.36
C SER A 187 -28.53 -2.97 7.01
N GLN A 188 -27.48 -2.14 7.05
CA GLN A 188 -27.59 -0.69 6.86
C GLN A 188 -27.52 -0.33 5.38
N LYS A 189 -28.56 0.37 4.90
CA LYS A 189 -28.62 0.90 3.53
C LYS A 189 -27.66 2.06 3.27
N ASP A 190 -27.00 2.57 4.32
CA ASP A 190 -26.12 3.76 4.28
C ASP A 190 -24.64 3.43 4.03
N LEU A 191 -24.36 2.22 3.55
CA LEU A 191 -23.01 1.85 3.15
C LEU A 191 -22.75 2.31 1.71
N HIS A 192 -22.14 3.48 1.56
CA HIS A 192 -21.85 4.09 0.26
C HIS A 192 -20.37 4.04 -0.09
N ASP A 193 -19.51 3.99 0.92
CA ASP A 193 -18.07 4.04 0.74
C ASP A 193 -17.53 2.72 0.18
N ARG A 194 -16.52 2.84 -0.67
CA ARG A 194 -15.81 1.70 -1.27
C ARG A 194 -14.35 1.83 -0.97
N TYR A 195 -13.84 0.86 -0.23
CA TYR A 195 -12.44 0.89 0.19
C TYR A 195 -11.90 -0.52 0.48
N ILE A 196 -10.57 -0.63 0.45
CA ILE A 196 -9.82 -1.80 0.88
C ILE A 196 -8.79 -1.35 1.92
N VAL A 197 -8.93 -1.80 3.16
CA VAL A 197 -7.91 -1.62 4.19
C VAL A 197 -6.95 -2.79 4.15
N HIS A 198 -5.65 -2.50 4.13
CA HIS A 198 -4.57 -3.49 4.11
C HIS A 198 -3.46 -3.09 5.10
N ASP A 199 -2.38 -3.90 5.22
CA ASP A 199 -1.34 -3.64 6.23
C ASP A 199 -0.64 -2.30 6.04
N ASP A 200 -0.41 -1.90 4.80
CA ASP A 200 0.39 -0.71 4.47
C ASP A 200 -0.47 0.55 4.22
N GLY A 201 -1.81 0.48 4.32
CA GLY A 201 -2.67 1.65 4.08
C GLY A 201 -4.11 1.32 3.71
N LEU A 202 -4.65 2.12 2.82
CA LEU A 202 -6.05 2.14 2.42
C LEU A 202 -6.16 2.46 0.93
N LEU A 203 -6.96 1.69 0.18
CA LEU A 203 -7.39 2.06 -1.17
C LEU A 203 -8.83 2.57 -1.11
N LEU A 204 -9.08 3.76 -1.65
CA LEU A 204 -10.43 4.26 -1.94
C LEU A 204 -10.78 3.96 -3.38
N LEU A 205 -12.00 3.48 -3.61
CA LEU A 205 -12.50 3.10 -4.93
C LEU A 205 -13.66 4.02 -5.33
N GLY A 206 -13.53 4.68 -6.46
CA GLY A 206 -14.58 5.55 -7.01
C GLY A 206 -15.78 4.78 -7.55
N THR A 207 -15.66 3.46 -7.76
CA THR A 207 -16.73 2.55 -8.14
C THR A 207 -16.58 1.20 -7.44
N SER A 208 -17.61 0.38 -7.45
CA SER A 208 -17.51 -1.02 -6.97
C SER A 208 -16.52 -1.82 -7.79
N LEU A 209 -15.88 -2.81 -7.20
CA LEU A 209 -14.91 -3.68 -7.88
C LEU A 209 -15.48 -4.26 -9.18
N ASN A 210 -16.73 -4.73 -9.16
CA ASN A 210 -17.41 -5.23 -10.37
C ASN A 210 -17.65 -4.18 -11.46
N GLY A 211 -17.58 -2.89 -11.11
CA GLY A 211 -17.77 -1.74 -12.02
C GLY A 211 -16.47 -1.22 -12.67
N LEU A 212 -15.31 -1.64 -12.18
CA LEU A 212 -14.01 -1.17 -12.67
C LEU A 212 -13.88 -1.40 -14.19
N GLY A 213 -13.45 -0.35 -14.89
CA GLY A 213 -13.28 -0.34 -16.35
C GLY A 213 -14.56 -0.19 -17.19
N ARG A 214 -15.75 -0.19 -16.58
CA ARG A 214 -17.02 0.03 -17.30
C ARG A 214 -17.37 1.50 -17.46
N LYS A 215 -16.97 2.31 -16.50
CA LYS A 215 -17.18 3.76 -16.46
C LYS A 215 -15.90 4.44 -15.98
N GLN A 216 -15.78 5.73 -16.26
CA GLN A 216 -14.70 6.51 -15.67
C GLN A 216 -14.76 6.44 -14.15
N SER A 217 -13.62 6.17 -13.53
CA SER A 217 -13.48 6.03 -12.09
C SER A 217 -12.05 6.30 -11.67
N PHE A 218 -11.80 6.25 -10.38
CA PHE A 218 -10.45 6.38 -9.83
C PHE A 218 -10.23 5.37 -8.70
N VAL A 219 -8.98 5.02 -8.48
CA VAL A 219 -8.48 4.32 -7.29
C VAL A 219 -7.45 5.22 -6.65
N VAL A 220 -7.61 5.51 -5.37
CA VAL A 220 -6.71 6.36 -4.59
C VAL A 220 -6.08 5.55 -3.49
N ALA A 221 -4.76 5.39 -3.54
CA ALA A 221 -4.01 4.81 -2.43
C ALA A 221 -3.72 5.89 -1.37
N LEU A 222 -4.08 5.63 -0.13
CA LEU A 222 -3.80 6.46 1.03
C LEU A 222 -2.87 5.72 1.98
N GLY A 223 -2.03 6.48 2.70
CA GLY A 223 -1.15 5.95 3.73
C GLY A 223 -1.89 5.52 5.00
N LEU A 224 -1.12 5.40 6.09
CA LEU A 224 -1.60 4.86 7.36
C LEU A 224 -2.48 5.80 8.18
N ASP A 225 -2.54 7.08 7.85
CA ASP A 225 -3.13 8.14 8.69
C ASP A 225 -4.62 7.89 9.03
N LEU A 226 -5.40 7.41 8.06
CA LEU A 226 -6.82 7.10 8.23
C LEU A 226 -7.11 5.62 8.46
N ARG A 227 -6.10 4.75 8.35
CA ARG A 227 -6.28 3.31 8.39
C ARG A 227 -6.94 2.82 9.67
N ALA A 228 -6.49 3.32 10.83
CA ALA A 228 -7.00 2.88 12.12
C ALA A 228 -8.49 3.20 12.29
N ASP A 229 -8.90 4.41 11.95
CA ASP A 229 -10.29 4.88 12.08
C ASP A 229 -11.21 4.14 11.12
N VAL A 230 -10.79 3.98 9.86
CA VAL A 230 -11.57 3.24 8.85
C VAL A 230 -11.70 1.77 9.22
N LEU A 231 -10.62 1.14 9.73
CA LEU A 231 -10.65 -0.25 10.19
C LEU A 231 -11.56 -0.43 11.42
N ALA A 232 -11.56 0.52 12.36
CA ALA A 232 -12.46 0.50 13.51
C ALA A 232 -13.93 0.60 13.07
N ALA A 233 -14.24 1.50 12.14
CA ALA A 233 -15.57 1.64 11.56
C ALA A 233 -16.01 0.39 10.79
N PHE A 234 -15.10 -0.22 10.02
CA PHE A 234 -15.36 -1.51 9.36
C PHE A 234 -15.68 -2.61 10.37
N ASN A 235 -14.85 -2.78 11.40
CA ASN A 235 -15.02 -3.84 12.39
C ASN A 235 -16.36 -3.72 13.15
N SER A 236 -16.78 -2.51 13.48
CA SER A 236 -18.07 -2.27 14.12
C SER A 236 -19.24 -2.75 13.24
N ARG A 237 -19.22 -2.46 11.94
CA ARG A 237 -20.23 -2.90 10.98
C ARG A 237 -20.15 -4.41 10.72
N TRP A 238 -18.93 -4.95 10.67
CA TRP A 238 -18.65 -6.37 10.43
C TRP A 238 -19.27 -7.27 11.50
N GLN A 239 -19.19 -6.87 12.76
CA GLN A 239 -19.70 -7.64 13.91
C GLN A 239 -21.22 -7.88 13.85
N VAL A 240 -21.98 -6.93 13.30
CA VAL A 240 -23.44 -6.99 13.22
C VAL A 240 -23.95 -7.47 11.85
N ALA A 241 -23.08 -7.64 10.88
CA ALA A 241 -23.42 -8.08 9.53
C ALA A 241 -23.62 -9.60 9.46
N THR A 242 -24.52 -10.04 8.58
CA THR A 242 -24.92 -11.44 8.42
C THR A 242 -23.98 -12.16 7.42
N PRO A 243 -23.36 -13.29 7.78
CA PRO A 243 -22.59 -14.12 6.84
C PRO A 243 -23.46 -14.68 5.71
N ILE A 244 -22.86 -14.94 4.54
CA ILE A 244 -23.48 -15.65 3.42
C ILE A 244 -22.67 -16.85 2.98
#